data_74f6e50bb717b15a65920b9165cbf8b2
#
_entry.id   74f6e50bb717b15a65920b9165cbf8b2
#
_cell.length_a   1.000
_cell.length_b   1.000
_cell.length_c   1.000
_cell.angle_alpha   90.00
_cell.angle_beta   90.00
_cell.angle_gamma   90.00
#
_symmetry.space_group_name_H-M   'P 1'
#
loop_
_entity.id
_entity.type
_entity.pdbx_description
1 polymer ?
#
loop_
_entity_poly.entity_id
_entity_poly.type
_entity_poly.pdbx_seq_one_letter_code
_entity_poly.pdbx_strand_id
1 'polypeptide(L)'
;MNGVRAKKRKLSLVTVFALIEIIIIFLFGLLISVNLFVSNRTAKNRTRQIVEDSYAALTENIANDVKNISRAGFSLMKSDTVVRLKAYYYDKISGDSYARNTAINRTIDDLVSLTTYYDVIDSCALWIAPDGELSYNT
;
A
#
# COMPACT_ATOMS: atom_id res chain seq x y z
N MET A 1 -35.17 -81.16 -8.03
CA MET A 1 -34.09 -80.27 -7.60
C MET A 1 -33.25 -79.88 -8.79
N ASN A 2 -33.55 -78.75 -9.42
CA ASN A 2 -32.84 -78.26 -10.63
C ASN A 2 -31.72 -77.32 -10.19
N GLY A 3 -30.48 -77.85 -10.19
CA GLY A 3 -29.28 -77.04 -9.97
C GLY A 3 -28.97 -76.11 -11.12
N VAL A 4 -29.22 -74.84 -10.99
CA VAL A 4 -28.81 -73.81 -11.92
C VAL A 4 -27.26 -73.68 -11.86
N ARG A 5 -26.57 -74.31 -12.81
CA ARG A 5 -25.15 -74.14 -13.04
C ARG A 5 -24.87 -72.71 -13.54
N ALA A 6 -24.41 -71.86 -12.74
CA ALA A 6 -23.89 -70.53 -13.11
C ALA A 6 -22.73 -70.75 -14.08
N LYS A 7 -22.96 -70.38 -15.34
CA LYS A 7 -21.96 -70.38 -16.44
C LYS A 7 -20.92 -69.23 -16.15
N LYS A 8 -19.79 -69.59 -15.59
CA LYS A 8 -18.67 -68.67 -15.45
C LYS A 8 -18.27 -68.18 -16.84
N ARG A 9 -18.65 -66.94 -17.19
CA ARG A 9 -18.19 -66.28 -18.41
C ARG A 9 -16.69 -66.03 -18.22
N LYS A 10 -15.84 -66.73 -19.01
CA LYS A 10 -14.42 -66.42 -19.14
C LYS A 10 -14.33 -65.05 -19.84
N LEU A 11 -13.94 -63.99 -19.10
CA LEU A 11 -13.62 -62.73 -19.74
C LEU A 11 -12.51 -62.93 -20.78
N SER A 12 -12.73 -62.42 -21.99
CA SER A 12 -11.71 -62.43 -23.04
C SER A 12 -10.51 -61.63 -22.60
N LEU A 13 -9.32 -62.08 -22.93
CA LEU A 13 -8.05 -61.37 -22.60
C LEU A 13 -8.10 -59.90 -23.03
N VAL A 14 -8.69 -59.63 -24.20
CA VAL A 14 -8.92 -58.29 -24.76
C VAL A 14 -9.78 -57.42 -23.81
N THR A 15 -10.85 -58.00 -23.24
CA THR A 15 -11.72 -57.29 -22.32
C THR A 15 -11.00 -56.90 -21.02
N VAL A 16 -10.10 -57.75 -20.55
CA VAL A 16 -9.28 -57.45 -19.34
C VAL A 16 -8.32 -56.34 -19.62
N PHE A 17 -7.62 -56.31 -20.77
CA PHE A 17 -6.74 -55.23 -21.16
C PHE A 17 -7.49 -53.93 -21.34
N ALA A 18 -8.63 -53.90 -21.99
CA ALA A 18 -9.45 -52.70 -22.15
C ALA A 18 -9.91 -52.14 -20.79
N LEU A 19 -10.27 -52.98 -19.81
CA LEU A 19 -10.62 -52.54 -18.47
C LEU A 19 -9.42 -51.90 -17.76
N ILE A 20 -8.23 -52.47 -17.89
CA ILE A 20 -7.01 -51.94 -17.31
C ILE A 20 -6.71 -50.55 -17.90
N GLU A 21 -6.78 -50.38 -19.22
CA GLU A 21 -6.58 -49.08 -19.89
C GLU A 21 -7.56 -48.03 -19.39
N ILE A 22 -8.84 -48.35 -19.29
CA ILE A 22 -9.86 -47.43 -18.77
C ILE A 22 -9.56 -47.01 -17.35
N ILE A 23 -9.14 -47.94 -16.49
CA ILE A 23 -8.76 -47.64 -15.10
C ILE A 23 -7.55 -46.71 -15.05
N ILE A 24 -6.54 -46.96 -15.87
CA ILE A 24 -5.33 -46.10 -15.93
C ILE A 24 -5.71 -44.70 -16.39
N ILE A 25 -6.50 -44.54 -17.46
CA ILE A 25 -6.95 -43.23 -17.96
C ILE A 25 -7.73 -42.49 -16.88
N PHE A 26 -8.62 -43.18 -16.16
CA PHE A 26 -9.41 -42.61 -15.09
C PHE A 26 -8.53 -42.12 -13.93
N LEU A 27 -7.55 -42.92 -13.51
CA LEU A 27 -6.59 -42.53 -12.45
C LEU A 27 -5.76 -41.31 -12.85
N PHE A 28 -5.27 -41.28 -14.10
CA PHE A 28 -4.54 -40.10 -14.61
C PHE A 28 -5.42 -38.85 -14.65
N GLY A 29 -6.65 -38.96 -15.12
CA GLY A 29 -7.62 -37.86 -15.15
C GLY A 29 -7.90 -37.33 -13.75
N LEU A 30 -8.06 -38.21 -12.76
CA LEU A 30 -8.29 -37.86 -11.38
C LEU A 30 -7.06 -37.13 -10.79
N LEU A 31 -5.86 -37.64 -11.07
CA LEU A 31 -4.60 -37.05 -10.59
C LEU A 31 -4.38 -35.65 -11.18
N ILE A 32 -4.66 -35.45 -12.46
CA ILE A 32 -4.58 -34.12 -13.11
C ILE A 32 -5.62 -33.18 -12.49
N SER A 33 -6.85 -33.63 -12.28
CA SER A 33 -7.92 -32.81 -11.70
C SER A 33 -7.58 -32.35 -10.29
N VAL A 34 -7.06 -33.23 -9.45
CA VAL A 34 -6.61 -32.88 -8.09
C VAL A 34 -5.45 -31.86 -8.14
N ASN A 35 -4.49 -32.09 -9.03
CA ASN A 35 -3.33 -31.20 -9.18
C ASN A 35 -3.75 -29.79 -9.63
N LEU A 36 -4.66 -29.70 -10.61
CA LEU A 36 -5.22 -28.42 -11.06
C LEU A 36 -6.01 -27.71 -9.95
N PHE A 37 -6.81 -28.46 -9.19
CA PHE A 37 -7.58 -27.89 -8.08
C PHE A 37 -6.67 -27.33 -6.98
N VAL A 38 -5.65 -28.09 -6.55
CA VAL A 38 -4.69 -27.65 -5.53
C VAL A 38 -3.88 -26.45 -6.03
N SER A 39 -3.40 -26.51 -7.29
CA SER A 39 -2.63 -25.41 -7.90
C SER A 39 -3.44 -24.11 -7.96
N ASN A 40 -4.70 -24.21 -8.40
CA ASN A 40 -5.59 -23.03 -8.51
C ASN A 40 -5.92 -22.44 -7.13
N ARG A 41 -6.16 -23.27 -6.13
CA ARG A 41 -6.39 -22.84 -4.74
C ARG A 41 -5.16 -22.15 -4.16
N THR A 42 -3.98 -22.73 -4.40
CA THR A 42 -2.71 -22.16 -3.92
C THR A 42 -2.40 -20.83 -4.58
N ALA A 43 -2.61 -20.73 -5.91
CA ALA A 43 -2.43 -19.47 -6.65
C ALA A 43 -3.37 -18.37 -6.12
N LYS A 44 -4.65 -18.69 -5.91
CA LYS A 44 -5.62 -17.74 -5.37
C LYS A 44 -5.25 -17.25 -3.97
N ASN A 45 -4.80 -18.15 -3.10
CA ASN A 45 -4.38 -17.79 -1.74
C ASN A 45 -3.13 -16.90 -1.76
N ARG A 46 -2.14 -17.21 -2.61
CA ARG A 46 -0.93 -16.39 -2.78
C ARG A 46 -1.26 -15.00 -3.30
N THR A 47 -2.12 -14.90 -4.30
CA THR A 47 -2.54 -13.60 -4.84
C THR A 47 -3.22 -12.76 -3.76
N ARG A 48 -4.11 -13.37 -2.97
CA ARG A 48 -4.78 -12.68 -1.87
C ARG A 48 -3.77 -12.19 -0.81
N GLN A 49 -2.82 -13.02 -0.44
CA GLN A 49 -1.78 -12.66 0.53
C GLN A 49 -0.92 -11.50 0.01
N ILE A 50 -0.48 -11.55 -1.25
CA ILE A 50 0.30 -10.46 -1.87
C ILE A 50 -0.49 -9.14 -1.85
N VAL A 51 -1.78 -9.20 -2.14
CA VAL A 51 -2.65 -8.01 -2.10
C VAL A 51 -2.77 -7.48 -0.67
N GLU A 52 -3.04 -8.33 0.31
CA GLU A 52 -3.16 -7.95 1.72
C GLU A 52 -1.84 -7.34 2.24
N ASP A 53 -0.70 -7.96 1.94
CA ASP A 53 0.63 -7.46 2.33
C ASP A 53 0.95 -6.11 1.65
N SER A 54 0.57 -5.95 0.36
CA SER A 54 0.77 -4.69 -0.37
C SER A 54 -0.10 -3.57 0.19
N TYR A 55 -1.34 -3.85 0.57
CA TYR A 55 -2.20 -2.86 1.23
C TYR A 55 -1.68 -2.46 2.60
N ALA A 56 -1.20 -3.41 3.40
CA ALA A 56 -0.61 -3.12 4.70
C ALA A 56 0.63 -2.22 4.57
N ALA A 57 1.54 -2.55 3.65
CA ALA A 57 2.73 -1.75 3.37
C ALA A 57 2.39 -0.34 2.87
N LEU A 58 1.40 -0.21 1.96
CA LEU A 58 0.95 1.08 1.47
C LEU A 58 0.37 1.95 2.59
N THR A 59 -0.48 1.35 3.44
CA THR A 59 -1.09 2.06 4.58
C THR A 59 -0.03 2.54 5.57
N GLU A 60 0.97 1.71 5.86
CA GLU A 60 2.09 2.07 6.74
C GLU A 60 2.93 3.21 6.15
N ASN A 61 3.24 3.15 4.85
CA ASN A 61 3.98 4.19 4.16
C ASN A 61 3.23 5.54 4.22
N ILE A 62 1.93 5.55 3.88
CA ILE A 62 1.10 6.76 3.96
C ILE A 62 1.07 7.31 5.39
N ALA A 63 0.89 6.45 6.40
CA ALA A 63 0.87 6.90 7.80
C ALA A 63 2.21 7.51 8.22
N ASN A 64 3.33 6.94 7.78
CA ASN A 64 4.66 7.47 8.03
C ASN A 64 4.89 8.80 7.33
N ASP A 65 4.46 8.94 6.07
CA ASP A 65 4.57 10.18 5.30
C ASP A 65 3.77 11.32 5.98
N VAL A 66 2.51 11.07 6.32
CA VAL A 66 1.67 12.03 7.07
C VAL A 66 2.32 12.45 8.38
N LYS A 67 2.88 11.51 9.13
CA LYS A 67 3.58 11.79 10.38
C LYS A 67 4.83 12.65 10.16
N ASN A 68 5.60 12.37 9.13
CA ASN A 68 6.81 13.10 8.79
C ASN A 68 6.48 14.53 8.34
N ILE A 69 5.48 14.70 7.48
CA ILE A 69 4.97 15.99 7.02
C ILE A 69 4.48 16.82 8.22
N SER A 70 3.68 16.23 9.10
CA SER A 70 3.19 16.89 10.30
C SER A 70 4.34 17.36 11.21
N ARG A 71 5.37 16.53 11.40
CA ARG A 71 6.55 16.91 12.18
C ARG A 71 7.35 18.04 11.53
N ALA A 72 7.52 17.99 10.23
CA ALA A 72 8.23 19.02 9.48
C ALA A 72 7.48 20.35 9.54
N GLY A 73 6.16 20.35 9.34
CA GLY A 73 5.32 21.54 9.51
C GLY A 73 5.40 22.13 10.92
N PHE A 74 5.33 21.28 11.95
CA PHE A 74 5.46 21.73 13.34
C PHE A 74 6.87 22.28 13.65
N SER A 75 7.91 21.69 13.08
CA SER A 75 9.28 22.20 13.20
C SER A 75 9.43 23.55 12.53
N LEU A 76 8.86 23.73 11.34
CA LEU A 76 8.85 25.00 10.63
C LEU A 76 8.16 26.09 11.45
N MET A 77 6.97 25.80 12.01
CA MET A 77 6.24 26.77 12.84
C MET A 77 7.03 27.24 14.09
N LYS A 78 7.91 26.39 14.59
CA LYS A 78 8.81 26.71 15.72
C LYS A 78 10.16 27.27 15.30
N SER A 79 10.42 27.37 14.01
CA SER A 79 11.70 27.90 13.53
C SER A 79 11.87 29.37 13.94
N ASP A 80 13.09 29.75 14.20
CA ASP A 80 13.43 31.13 14.55
C ASP A 80 12.98 32.13 13.46
N THR A 81 13.02 31.69 12.22
CA THR A 81 12.60 32.47 11.04
C THR A 81 11.11 32.83 11.12
N VAL A 82 10.24 31.85 11.37
CA VAL A 82 8.79 32.06 11.48
C VAL A 82 8.43 32.83 12.74
N VAL A 83 9.11 32.57 13.85
CA VAL A 83 8.94 33.33 15.11
C VAL A 83 9.29 34.79 14.90
N ARG A 84 10.40 35.10 14.23
CA ARG A 84 10.79 36.49 13.89
C ARG A 84 9.81 37.12 12.93
N LEU A 85 9.36 36.41 11.89
CA LEU A 85 8.36 36.89 10.96
C LEU A 85 7.08 37.28 11.71
N LYS A 86 6.62 36.44 12.63
CA LYS A 86 5.50 36.72 13.51
C LYS A 86 5.70 38.00 14.31
N ALA A 87 6.86 38.18 14.97
CA ALA A 87 7.18 39.38 15.73
C ALA A 87 7.12 40.64 14.87
N TYR A 88 7.60 40.63 13.63
CA TYR A 88 7.49 41.75 12.71
C TYR A 88 6.05 42.13 12.36
N TYR A 89 5.13 41.16 12.30
CA TYR A 89 3.74 41.43 11.96
C TYR A 89 2.91 41.89 13.16
N TYR A 90 3.14 41.35 14.37
CA TYR A 90 2.31 41.58 15.56
C TYR A 90 2.89 42.59 16.54
N ASP A 91 4.15 42.51 16.80
CA ASP A 91 4.77 43.35 17.84
C ASP A 91 5.11 44.76 17.35
N LYS A 92 4.72 45.07 16.09
CA LYS A 92 5.03 46.35 15.46
C LYS A 92 6.48 46.78 15.73
N ILE A 93 7.40 45.81 15.77
CA ILE A 93 8.78 46.11 15.80
C ILE A 93 9.05 46.92 14.55
N SER A 94 9.29 48.21 14.76
CA SER A 94 9.69 49.18 13.74
C SER A 94 11.11 48.83 13.25
N GLY A 95 11.21 47.57 12.76
CA GLY A 95 12.44 46.98 12.33
C GLY A 95 12.77 47.42 10.92
N ASP A 96 14.04 47.46 10.65
CA ASP A 96 14.62 47.61 9.33
C ASP A 96 13.85 46.75 8.30
N SER A 97 13.35 47.40 7.24
CA SER A 97 12.63 46.71 6.17
C SER A 97 13.45 45.57 5.53
N TYR A 98 14.79 45.69 5.61
CA TYR A 98 15.73 44.65 5.19
C TYR A 98 15.61 43.39 6.04
N ALA A 99 15.57 43.52 7.37
CA ALA A 99 15.46 42.38 8.27
C ALA A 99 14.11 41.65 8.10
N ARG A 100 13.01 42.40 7.87
CA ARG A 100 11.70 41.83 7.57
C ARG A 100 11.70 41.06 6.26
N ASN A 101 12.22 41.67 5.18
CA ASN A 101 12.30 41.02 3.89
C ASN A 101 13.17 39.74 3.92
N THR A 102 14.26 39.80 4.69
CA THR A 102 15.12 38.62 4.90
C THR A 102 14.36 37.50 5.62
N ALA A 103 13.56 37.81 6.64
CA ALA A 103 12.74 36.83 7.34
C ALA A 103 11.68 36.21 6.41
N ILE A 104 11.04 37.03 5.58
CA ILE A 104 10.07 36.56 4.56
C ILE A 104 10.75 35.60 3.58
N ASN A 105 11.87 35.99 2.97
CA ASN A 105 12.56 35.17 1.98
C ASN A 105 13.02 33.83 2.59
N ARG A 106 13.58 33.82 3.79
CA ARG A 106 13.95 32.59 4.46
C ARG A 106 12.77 31.69 4.76
N THR A 107 11.62 32.27 5.13
CA THR A 107 10.40 31.48 5.36
C THR A 107 9.90 30.85 4.06
N ILE A 108 9.99 31.59 2.94
CA ILE A 108 9.67 31.06 1.61
C ILE A 108 10.63 29.93 1.24
N ASP A 109 11.92 30.08 1.47
CA ASP A 109 12.93 29.06 1.21
C ASP A 109 12.66 27.80 2.05
N ASP A 110 12.27 27.96 3.32
CA ASP A 110 11.91 26.86 4.21
C ASP A 110 10.65 26.13 3.70
N LEU A 111 9.62 26.86 3.22
CA LEU A 111 8.41 26.29 2.62
C LEU A 111 8.72 25.54 1.31
N VAL A 112 9.53 26.12 0.43
CA VAL A 112 9.97 25.48 -0.81
C VAL A 112 10.78 24.22 -0.51
N SER A 113 11.58 24.24 0.52
CA SER A 113 12.34 23.06 0.96
C SER A 113 11.42 21.92 1.41
N LEU A 114 10.28 22.21 2.05
CA LEU A 114 9.30 21.19 2.41
C LEU A 114 8.68 20.52 1.16
N THR A 115 8.27 21.29 0.16
CA THR A 115 7.71 20.73 -1.08
C THR A 115 8.76 19.96 -1.88
N THR A 116 10.02 20.37 -1.83
CA THR A 116 11.11 19.67 -2.50
C THR A 116 11.50 18.37 -1.79
N TYR A 117 11.43 18.35 -0.47
CA TYR A 117 11.84 17.17 0.32
C TYR A 117 10.77 16.09 0.38
N TYR A 118 9.50 16.48 0.30
CA TYR A 118 8.37 15.56 0.33
C TYR A 118 7.63 15.58 -0.98
N ASP A 119 7.88 14.59 -1.84
CA ASP A 119 7.24 14.43 -3.18
C ASP A 119 5.70 14.39 -3.12
N VAL A 120 5.13 14.15 -1.95
CA VAL A 120 3.67 14.08 -1.72
C VAL A 120 3.05 15.47 -1.51
N ILE A 121 3.87 16.52 -1.32
CA ILE A 121 3.41 17.89 -1.08
C ILE A 121 3.53 18.69 -2.36
N ASP A 122 2.41 18.94 -3.05
CA ASP A 122 2.39 19.75 -4.27
C ASP A 122 2.55 21.24 -3.97
N SER A 123 2.00 21.71 -2.84
CA SER A 123 2.04 23.13 -2.46
C SER A 123 1.99 23.29 -0.94
N CYS A 124 2.61 24.36 -0.45
CA CYS A 124 2.67 24.71 0.95
C CYS A 124 2.43 26.20 1.12
N ALA A 125 1.58 26.60 2.07
CA ALA A 125 1.32 28.00 2.38
C ALA A 125 1.34 28.22 3.89
N LEU A 126 1.93 29.36 4.29
CA LEU A 126 1.91 29.82 5.68
C LEU A 126 0.95 30.99 5.81
N TRP A 127 -0.04 30.85 6.65
CA TRP A 127 -0.94 31.95 6.97
C TRP A 127 -0.64 32.47 8.38
N ILE A 128 -0.54 33.81 8.49
CA ILE A 128 -0.39 34.51 9.75
C ILE A 128 -1.71 35.23 10.03
N ALA A 129 -2.52 34.68 10.94
CA ALA A 129 -3.82 35.27 11.28
C ALA A 129 -3.67 36.56 12.10
N PRO A 130 -4.61 37.51 12.02
CA PRO A 130 -4.54 38.80 12.72
C PRO A 130 -4.47 38.69 14.23
N ASP A 131 -4.98 37.61 14.82
CA ASP A 131 -4.98 37.30 16.26
C ASP A 131 -3.70 36.61 16.75
N GLY A 132 -2.73 36.42 15.87
CA GLY A 132 -1.45 35.85 16.22
C GLY A 132 -1.37 34.34 16.12
N GLU A 133 -2.43 33.67 15.67
CA GLU A 133 -2.38 32.24 15.35
C GLU A 133 -1.73 32.00 13.99
N LEU A 134 -0.84 31.01 13.96
CA LEU A 134 -0.24 30.52 12.74
C LEU A 134 -1.02 29.28 12.30
N SER A 135 -1.65 29.33 11.14
CA SER A 135 -2.24 28.17 10.51
C SER A 135 -1.53 27.87 9.19
N TYR A 136 -1.34 26.62 8.86
CA TYR A 136 -0.85 26.19 7.55
C TYR A 136 -1.95 25.40 6.86
N ASN A 137 -2.07 25.60 5.55
CA ASN A 137 -2.91 24.78 4.69
C ASN A 137 -1.99 24.01 3.74
N THR A 138 -2.15 22.73 3.71
CA THR A 138 -1.53 21.83 2.70
C THR A 138 -2.48 21.67 1.53
#